data_82408415d35fae469b45aa5fb95fe07c
#
_entry.id   82408415d35fae469b45aa5fb95fe07c
#
_cell.length_a   1.000
_cell.length_b   1.000
_cell.length_c   1.000
_cell.angle_alpha   90.00
_cell.angle_beta   90.00
_cell.angle_gamma   90.00
#
_symmetry.space_group_name_H-M   'P 1'
#
loop_
_entity.id
_entity.type
_entity.pdbx_description
1 polymer ?
#
loop_
_entity_poly.entity_id
_entity_poly.type
_entity_poly.pdbx_seq_one_letter_code
_entity_poly.pdbx_strand_id
1 'polypeptide(L)'
;YSVFNTQRSLLKGWGFRRYGPIRALQKRVSDLRFGQSTVQNFQRFRDRYWSLSPRCQTAEEVAELSKRYTHVIAGSDQIWRFDRPGPYFLELGEGFEGVKATYAPCCTSSDQPSFQNAMVKEWLGEIDQLSVRNQFSYDLILELTGKKAAIVADPTLLIDLNDDEAGLEKVDLPPEYILTYVIGSQPKGGIAQLIRRARG
;
A
#
# COMPACT_ATOMS: atom_id res chain seq x y z
N TYR A 1 3.84 -10.39 -6.29
CA TYR A 1 2.63 -9.75 -6.81
C TYR A 1 2.92 -8.28 -7.02
N SER A 2 3.49 -7.95 -8.17
CA SER A 2 3.76 -6.57 -8.54
C SER A 2 2.47 -5.91 -9.01
N VAL A 3 1.71 -5.38 -8.07
CA VAL A 3 0.37 -4.84 -8.27
C VAL A 3 0.36 -3.44 -8.88
N PHE A 4 1.47 -2.88 -9.23
CA PHE A 4 1.46 -1.59 -9.91
C PHE A 4 1.56 -1.73 -11.41
N ASN A 5 0.44 -2.10 -12.03
CA ASN A 5 0.22 -1.81 -13.44
C ASN A 5 -0.24 -0.35 -13.57
N THR A 6 0.62 0.59 -13.18
CA THR A 6 0.37 2.03 -13.29
C THR A 6 0.16 2.49 -14.74
N GLN A 7 0.61 1.72 -15.72
CA GLN A 7 0.42 2.08 -17.12
C GLN A 7 -1.00 1.88 -17.65
N ARG A 8 -1.79 0.94 -17.09
CA ARG A 8 -3.18 0.72 -17.55
C ARG A 8 -4.22 1.61 -16.89
N SER A 9 -3.98 2.12 -15.71
CA SER A 9 -4.93 3.03 -15.04
C SER A 9 -4.88 4.46 -15.59
N LEU A 10 -3.78 4.86 -16.21
CA LEU A 10 -3.63 6.19 -16.84
C LEU A 10 -4.42 6.35 -18.15
N LEU A 11 -4.87 5.25 -18.77
CA LEU A 11 -5.53 5.29 -20.07
C LEU A 11 -7.05 5.06 -20.05
N LYS A 12 -7.65 4.70 -18.92
CA LYS A 12 -9.10 4.52 -18.83
C LYS A 12 -9.79 5.69 -18.12
N GLY A 13 -10.31 6.61 -18.91
CA GLY A 13 -11.55 7.41 -18.78
C GLY A 13 -12.07 7.94 -17.44
N TRP A 14 -11.37 7.77 -16.32
CA TRP A 14 -11.85 8.14 -14.99
C TRP A 14 -11.77 9.65 -14.71
N GLY A 15 -10.92 10.38 -15.46
CA GLY A 15 -10.71 11.81 -15.25
C GLY A 15 -11.87 12.70 -15.70
N PHE A 16 -12.58 12.32 -16.76
CA PHE A 16 -13.60 13.18 -17.39
C PHE A 16 -14.89 13.35 -16.59
N ARG A 17 -15.28 12.34 -15.81
CA ARG A 17 -16.51 12.39 -15.01
C ARG A 17 -16.38 13.12 -13.68
N ARG A 18 -15.17 13.23 -13.14
CA ARG A 18 -14.91 13.80 -11.81
C ARG A 18 -14.32 15.22 -11.84
N TYR A 19 -13.65 15.56 -12.92
CA TYR A 19 -12.98 16.86 -13.09
C TYR A 19 -13.38 17.40 -14.47
N GLY A 20 -13.95 18.59 -14.60
CA GLY A 20 -14.28 19.16 -15.89
C GLY A 20 -13.11 19.14 -16.88
N PRO A 21 -13.35 19.29 -18.21
CA PRO A 21 -12.37 19.00 -19.27
C PRO A 21 -11.05 19.75 -19.11
N ILE A 22 -11.06 20.98 -18.61
CA ILE A 22 -9.86 21.82 -18.41
C ILE A 22 -8.97 21.23 -17.30
N ARG A 23 -9.56 20.79 -16.19
CA ARG A 23 -8.80 20.15 -15.09
C ARG A 23 -8.28 18.76 -15.47
N ALA A 24 -9.02 18.03 -16.27
CA ALA A 24 -8.57 16.75 -16.79
C ALA A 24 -7.35 16.92 -17.72
N LEU A 25 -7.35 17.97 -18.54
CA LEU A 25 -6.21 18.29 -19.42
C LEU A 25 -5.00 18.78 -18.61
N GLN A 26 -5.20 19.67 -17.63
CA GLN A 26 -4.13 20.13 -16.72
C GLN A 26 -3.50 18.98 -15.93
N LYS A 27 -4.33 18.07 -15.42
CA LYS A 27 -3.85 16.86 -14.76
C LYS A 27 -3.04 16.00 -15.73
N ARG A 28 -3.50 15.80 -16.97
CA ARG A 28 -2.82 14.99 -17.98
C ARG A 28 -1.46 15.57 -18.37
N VAL A 29 -1.36 16.91 -18.48
CA VAL A 29 -0.08 17.61 -18.73
C VAL A 29 0.86 17.49 -17.51
N SER A 30 0.33 17.61 -16.30
CA SER A 30 1.08 17.39 -15.07
C SER A 30 1.57 15.94 -14.94
N ASP A 31 0.70 14.98 -15.20
CA ASP A 31 1.04 13.55 -15.14
C ASP A 31 2.09 13.18 -16.21
N LEU A 32 2.06 13.80 -17.39
CA LEU A 32 3.08 13.64 -18.42
C LEU A 32 4.42 14.27 -18.03
N ARG A 33 4.39 15.41 -17.31
CA ARG A 33 5.60 16.15 -16.94
C ARG A 33 6.29 15.59 -15.69
N PHE A 34 5.52 15.19 -14.70
CA PHE A 34 6.00 14.70 -13.39
C PHE A 34 5.85 13.19 -13.19
N GLY A 35 4.89 12.57 -13.86
CA GLY A 35 4.61 11.15 -13.73
C GLY A 35 5.74 10.26 -14.21
N GLN A 36 6.44 10.65 -15.26
CA GLN A 36 7.56 9.85 -15.79
C GLN A 36 8.75 9.83 -14.83
N SER A 37 9.11 10.97 -14.25
CA SER A 37 10.21 11.03 -13.26
C SER A 37 9.87 10.26 -11.98
N THR A 38 8.64 10.37 -11.50
CA THR A 38 8.18 9.61 -10.32
C THR A 38 8.21 8.10 -10.58
N VAL A 39 7.70 7.65 -11.72
CA VAL A 39 7.74 6.21 -12.10
C VAL A 39 9.17 5.71 -12.21
N GLN A 40 10.06 6.49 -12.84
CA GLN A 40 11.48 6.12 -12.96
C GLN A 40 12.20 6.08 -11.61
N ASN A 41 11.88 7.00 -10.69
CA ASN A 41 12.44 7.01 -9.35
C ASN A 41 11.98 5.78 -8.55
N PHE A 42 10.69 5.43 -8.60
CA PHE A 42 10.20 4.18 -8.00
C PHE A 42 10.84 2.95 -8.62
N GLN A 43 11.03 2.94 -9.94
CA GLN A 43 11.71 1.83 -10.60
C GLN A 43 13.15 1.68 -10.10
N ARG A 44 13.94 2.77 -10.09
CA ARG A 44 15.31 2.77 -9.58
C ARG A 44 15.40 2.33 -8.12
N PHE A 45 14.47 2.79 -7.28
CA PHE A 45 14.39 2.36 -5.89
C PHE A 45 14.14 0.86 -5.78
N ARG A 46 13.17 0.33 -6.50
CA ARG A 46 12.88 -1.10 -6.53
C ARG A 46 14.07 -1.93 -7.00
N ASP A 47 14.68 -1.53 -8.11
CA ASP A 47 15.80 -2.25 -8.71
C ASP A 47 17.04 -2.24 -7.79
N ARG A 48 17.17 -1.21 -6.96
CA ARG A 48 18.28 -1.09 -6.01
C ARG A 48 18.07 -1.87 -4.71
N TYR A 49 16.87 -1.86 -4.17
CA TYR A 49 16.62 -2.33 -2.81
C TYR A 49 15.76 -3.60 -2.72
N TRP A 50 15.08 -3.99 -3.78
CA TRP A 50 14.20 -5.13 -3.73
C TRP A 50 14.72 -6.30 -4.55
N SER A 51 14.78 -7.47 -3.92
CA SER A 51 14.95 -8.74 -4.61
C SER A 51 13.57 -9.26 -5.02
N LEU A 52 13.17 -9.01 -6.25
CA LEU A 52 11.85 -9.36 -6.75
C LEU A 52 11.82 -10.78 -7.29
N SER A 53 10.77 -11.52 -6.95
CA SER A 53 10.43 -12.77 -7.60
C SER A 53 9.98 -12.53 -9.06
N PRO A 54 9.91 -13.60 -9.88
CA PRO A 54 9.20 -13.53 -11.15
C PRO A 54 7.78 -12.97 -10.96
N ARG A 55 7.29 -12.26 -11.98
CA ARG A 55 5.96 -11.68 -11.92
C ARG A 55 4.89 -12.78 -12.03
N CYS A 56 4.03 -12.86 -11.03
CA CYS A 56 2.83 -13.69 -11.06
C CYS A 56 1.63 -12.88 -11.57
N GLN A 57 0.83 -13.49 -12.42
CA GLN A 57 -0.38 -12.89 -13.00
C GLN A 57 -1.66 -13.47 -12.39
N THR A 58 -1.60 -14.69 -11.88
CA THR A 58 -2.72 -15.43 -11.30
C THR A 58 -2.44 -15.84 -9.85
N ALA A 59 -3.47 -16.23 -9.13
CA ALA A 59 -3.34 -16.74 -7.77
C ALA A 59 -2.59 -18.08 -7.74
N GLU A 60 -2.81 -18.92 -8.75
CA GLU A 60 -2.15 -20.21 -8.90
C GLU A 60 -0.64 -20.05 -9.10
N GLU A 61 -0.21 -19.06 -9.87
CA GLU A 61 1.22 -18.73 -10.04
C GLU A 61 1.84 -18.28 -8.72
N VAL A 62 1.10 -17.52 -7.89
CA VAL A 62 1.55 -17.12 -6.56
C VAL A 62 1.64 -18.33 -5.64
N ALA A 63 0.65 -19.22 -5.66
CA ALA A 63 0.63 -20.43 -4.88
C ALA A 63 1.82 -21.34 -5.24
N GLU A 64 2.09 -21.54 -6.51
CA GLU A 64 3.22 -22.37 -6.94
C GLU A 64 4.57 -21.73 -6.58
N LEU A 65 4.69 -20.42 -6.72
CA LEU A 65 5.90 -19.69 -6.35
C LEU A 65 6.14 -19.75 -4.83
N SER A 66 5.08 -19.67 -4.02
CA SER A 66 5.15 -19.68 -2.56
C SER A 66 5.81 -20.94 -2.01
N LYS A 67 5.65 -22.09 -2.67
CA LYS A 67 6.26 -23.37 -2.27
C LYS A 67 7.80 -23.36 -2.19
N ARG A 68 8.43 -22.33 -2.76
CA ARG A 68 9.90 -22.16 -2.68
C ARG A 68 10.35 -21.48 -1.40
N TYR A 69 9.43 -21.04 -0.56
CA TYR A 69 9.72 -20.27 0.65
C TYR A 69 9.25 -21.01 1.88
N THR A 70 10.01 -20.89 2.95
CA THR A 70 9.64 -21.41 4.27
C THR A 70 8.67 -20.50 5.01
N HIS A 71 8.68 -19.20 4.67
CA HIS A 71 7.80 -18.21 5.26
C HIS A 71 7.28 -17.29 4.17
N VAL A 72 6.00 -16.98 4.19
CA VAL A 72 5.38 -15.95 3.35
C VAL A 72 4.71 -14.92 4.24
N ILE A 73 5.08 -13.65 4.04
CA ILE A 73 4.61 -12.54 4.87
C ILE A 73 3.78 -11.59 4.01
N ALA A 74 2.55 -11.33 4.40
CA ALA A 74 1.72 -10.29 3.80
C ALA A 74 1.75 -9.01 4.64
N GLY A 75 1.95 -7.89 4.00
CA GLY A 75 1.96 -6.56 4.63
C GLY A 75 2.96 -5.64 3.96
N SER A 76 3.04 -4.38 4.28
CA SER A 76 2.16 -3.65 5.19
C SER A 76 1.07 -2.89 4.40
N ASP A 77 0.53 -1.80 4.98
CA ASP A 77 -0.47 -0.91 4.39
C ASP A 77 -1.90 -1.51 4.28
N GLN A 78 -2.80 -0.81 3.61
CA GLN A 78 -4.21 -1.19 3.41
C GLN A 78 -4.33 -2.32 2.36
N ILE A 79 -3.71 -3.45 2.63
CA ILE A 79 -3.74 -4.59 1.71
C ILE A 79 -5.04 -5.40 1.82
N TRP A 80 -5.71 -5.34 2.94
CA TRP A 80 -6.96 -6.05 3.17
C TRP A 80 -8.17 -5.23 2.69
N ARG A 81 -8.39 -5.29 1.39
CA ARG A 81 -9.49 -4.60 0.73
C ARG A 81 -10.36 -5.57 -0.05
N PHE A 82 -11.63 -5.22 -0.23
CA PHE A 82 -12.63 -6.05 -0.91
C PHE A 82 -12.24 -6.44 -2.35
N ASP A 83 -11.54 -5.57 -3.04
CA ASP A 83 -11.11 -5.78 -4.42
C ASP A 83 -9.80 -6.57 -4.55
N ARG A 84 -9.28 -7.11 -3.43
CA ARG A 84 -8.02 -7.85 -3.43
C ARG A 84 -8.26 -9.35 -3.46
N PRO A 85 -7.49 -10.08 -4.30
CA PRO A 85 -7.57 -11.54 -4.38
C PRO A 85 -6.95 -12.22 -3.17
N GLY A 86 -7.25 -13.51 -3.02
CA GLY A 86 -6.81 -14.39 -1.92
C GLY A 86 -5.35 -14.30 -1.50
N PRO A 87 -4.37 -14.18 -2.43
CA PRO A 87 -2.96 -14.03 -2.05
C PRO A 87 -2.64 -12.86 -1.11
N TYR A 88 -3.46 -11.79 -1.09
CA TYR A 88 -3.30 -10.71 -0.09
C TYR A 88 -3.72 -11.13 1.32
N PHE A 89 -4.47 -12.20 1.43
CA PHE A 89 -4.88 -12.85 2.68
C PHE A 89 -4.10 -14.14 2.93
N LEU A 90 -2.99 -14.35 2.20
CA LEU A 90 -2.17 -15.57 2.26
C LEU A 90 -2.94 -16.85 1.91
N GLU A 91 -3.95 -16.73 1.05
CA GLU A 91 -4.49 -17.88 0.35
C GLU A 91 -3.46 -18.30 -0.70
N LEU A 92 -2.74 -19.36 -0.41
CA LEU A 92 -1.61 -19.86 -1.19
C LEU A 92 -1.90 -21.22 -1.83
N GLY A 93 -3.17 -21.66 -1.80
CA GLY A 93 -3.59 -22.95 -2.33
C GLY A 93 -3.08 -24.14 -1.52
N GLU A 94 -3.35 -25.31 -2.03
CA GLU A 94 -2.89 -26.57 -1.43
C GLU A 94 -1.38 -26.76 -1.65
N GLY A 95 -0.71 -27.35 -0.64
CA GLY A 95 0.70 -27.75 -0.71
C GLY A 95 1.71 -26.68 -0.30
N PHE A 96 1.28 -25.52 0.24
CA PHE A 96 2.19 -24.65 0.96
C PHE A 96 2.33 -25.14 2.41
N GLU A 97 3.53 -25.64 2.76
CA GLU A 97 3.85 -26.19 4.08
C GLU A 97 4.61 -25.21 4.99
N GLY A 98 4.84 -24.00 4.51
CA GLY A 98 5.58 -22.97 5.25
C GLY A 98 4.70 -22.18 6.22
N VAL A 99 5.31 -21.22 6.90
CA VAL A 99 4.64 -20.31 7.83
C VAL A 99 3.97 -19.17 7.09
N LYS A 100 2.68 -18.93 7.35
CA LYS A 100 1.92 -17.77 6.91
C LYS A 100 1.96 -16.71 7.99
N ALA A 101 2.50 -15.54 7.70
CA ALA A 101 2.58 -14.44 8.66
C ALA A 101 2.09 -13.11 8.07
N THR A 102 1.71 -12.19 8.94
CA THR A 102 1.41 -10.81 8.52
C THR A 102 2.29 -9.81 9.26
N TYR A 103 2.65 -8.72 8.58
CA TYR A 103 3.34 -7.61 9.21
C TYR A 103 2.64 -6.29 8.89
N ALA A 104 2.01 -5.70 9.91
CA ALA A 104 1.37 -4.40 9.84
C ALA A 104 0.34 -4.17 8.69
N PRO A 105 -0.39 -5.18 8.17
CA PRO A 105 -1.51 -4.88 7.29
C PRO A 105 -2.61 -4.14 8.06
N CYS A 106 -3.45 -3.41 7.34
CA CYS A 106 -4.64 -2.84 7.92
C CYS A 106 -5.80 -2.81 6.92
N CYS A 107 -6.97 -2.63 7.47
CA CYS A 107 -8.20 -2.29 6.78
C CYS A 107 -8.83 -1.04 7.39
N THR A 108 -9.83 -0.51 6.73
CA THR A 108 -10.63 0.62 7.21
C THR A 108 -12.09 0.21 7.35
N SER A 109 -12.90 1.04 8.00
CA SER A 109 -14.33 0.79 8.13
C SER A 109 -15.05 0.65 6.78
N SER A 110 -14.51 1.27 5.72
CA SER A 110 -15.04 1.14 4.36
C SER A 110 -14.77 -0.23 3.74
N ASP A 111 -13.79 -0.97 4.27
CA ASP A 111 -13.39 -2.29 3.77
C ASP A 111 -14.11 -3.43 4.53
N GLN A 112 -14.87 -3.10 5.57
CA GLN A 112 -15.57 -4.07 6.42
C GLN A 112 -16.46 -5.06 5.66
N PRO A 113 -17.19 -4.70 4.58
CA PRO A 113 -17.97 -5.66 3.81
C PRO A 113 -17.17 -6.84 3.26
N SER A 114 -15.88 -6.65 2.98
CA SER A 114 -15.00 -7.73 2.50
C SER A 114 -14.83 -8.84 3.51
N PHE A 115 -14.83 -8.50 4.79
CA PHE A 115 -14.64 -9.45 5.87
C PHE A 115 -15.90 -10.25 6.22
N GLN A 116 -17.05 -9.90 5.65
CA GLN A 116 -18.27 -10.71 5.74
C GLN A 116 -18.21 -11.94 4.81
N ASN A 117 -17.24 -12.00 3.90
CA ASN A 117 -17.04 -13.16 3.06
C ASN A 117 -16.48 -14.33 3.90
N ALA A 118 -17.18 -15.46 3.89
CA ALA A 118 -16.76 -16.68 4.60
C ALA A 118 -15.34 -17.13 4.24
N MET A 119 -14.94 -16.95 2.98
CA MET A 119 -13.59 -17.30 2.51
C MET A 119 -12.51 -16.44 3.17
N VAL A 120 -12.76 -15.13 3.35
CA VAL A 120 -11.80 -14.24 4.02
C VAL A 120 -11.60 -14.63 5.48
N LYS A 121 -12.70 -15.02 6.14
CA LYS A 121 -12.64 -15.53 7.51
C LYS A 121 -11.78 -16.81 7.59
N GLU A 122 -11.97 -17.73 6.66
CA GLU A 122 -11.19 -18.96 6.55
C GLU A 122 -9.71 -18.66 6.33
N TRP A 123 -9.36 -17.85 5.33
CA TRP A 123 -7.98 -17.49 5.02
C TRP A 123 -7.26 -16.81 6.20
N LEU A 124 -7.93 -15.85 6.86
CA LEU A 124 -7.39 -15.22 8.07
C LEU A 124 -7.23 -16.23 9.22
N GLY A 125 -8.11 -17.22 9.30
CA GLY A 125 -8.05 -18.29 10.27
C GLY A 125 -6.83 -19.21 10.07
N GLU A 126 -6.32 -19.33 8.85
CA GLU A 126 -5.16 -20.15 8.51
C GLU A 126 -3.80 -19.45 8.74
N ILE A 127 -3.78 -18.14 9.02
CA ILE A 127 -2.54 -17.42 9.25
C ILE A 127 -1.95 -17.81 10.61
N ASP A 128 -0.69 -18.25 10.62
CA ASP A 128 0.00 -18.71 11.81
C ASP A 128 0.39 -17.58 12.75
N GLN A 129 0.90 -16.47 12.19
CA GLN A 129 1.36 -15.31 12.94
C GLN A 129 0.67 -14.04 12.45
N LEU A 130 -0.24 -13.52 13.26
CA LEU A 130 -1.02 -12.34 12.95
C LEU A 130 -0.45 -11.09 13.62
N SER A 131 -0.14 -10.09 12.82
CA SER A 131 0.06 -8.72 13.30
C SER A 131 -0.73 -7.74 12.45
N VAL A 132 -1.04 -6.59 13.02
CA VAL A 132 -1.81 -5.52 12.36
C VAL A 132 -1.27 -4.14 12.75
N ARG A 133 -1.65 -3.10 12.01
CA ARG A 133 -1.16 -1.74 12.25
C ARG A 133 -2.05 -0.91 13.19
N ASN A 134 -3.31 -1.27 13.37
CA ASN A 134 -4.25 -0.47 14.14
C ASN A 134 -5.27 -1.31 14.91
N GLN A 135 -5.90 -0.67 15.92
CA GLN A 135 -6.89 -1.31 16.79
C GLN A 135 -8.11 -1.80 16.01
N PHE A 136 -8.60 -1.05 15.03
CA PHE A 136 -9.75 -1.46 14.21
C PHE A 136 -9.51 -2.81 13.53
N SER A 137 -8.33 -3.01 12.94
CA SER A 137 -7.98 -4.29 12.29
C SER A 137 -7.82 -5.42 13.31
N TYR A 138 -7.30 -5.11 14.51
CA TYR A 138 -7.21 -6.09 15.59
C TYR A 138 -8.60 -6.57 16.04
N ASP A 139 -9.51 -5.64 16.33
CA ASP A 139 -10.86 -5.95 16.79
C ASP A 139 -11.61 -6.79 15.76
N LEU A 140 -11.46 -6.43 14.48
CA LEU A 140 -12.10 -7.13 13.38
C LEU A 140 -11.58 -8.57 13.23
N ILE A 141 -10.27 -8.79 13.32
CA ILE A 141 -9.70 -10.15 13.26
C ILE A 141 -10.18 -10.98 14.46
N LEU A 142 -10.15 -10.41 15.64
CA LEU A 142 -10.62 -11.08 16.85
C LEU A 142 -12.10 -11.48 16.71
N GLU A 143 -12.95 -10.60 16.22
CA GLU A 143 -14.36 -10.87 15.96
C GLU A 143 -14.57 -11.99 14.94
N LEU A 144 -13.83 -11.95 13.83
CA LEU A 144 -14.01 -12.91 12.74
C LEU A 144 -13.44 -14.29 13.03
N THR A 145 -12.28 -14.36 13.65
CA THR A 145 -11.49 -15.59 13.74
C THR A 145 -11.30 -16.11 15.16
N GLY A 146 -11.56 -15.28 16.17
CA GLY A 146 -11.21 -15.56 17.57
C GLY A 146 -9.70 -15.47 17.87
N LYS A 147 -8.86 -15.19 16.86
CA LYS A 147 -7.40 -15.07 17.03
C LYS A 147 -7.00 -13.69 17.50
N LYS A 148 -5.98 -13.63 18.34
CA LYS A 148 -5.34 -12.37 18.73
C LYS A 148 -4.22 -12.04 17.75
N ALA A 149 -4.16 -10.77 17.29
CA ALA A 149 -3.07 -10.24 16.50
C ALA A 149 -2.16 -9.35 17.36
N ALA A 150 -0.89 -9.24 17.01
CA ALA A 150 -0.03 -8.20 17.59
C ALA A 150 -0.30 -6.86 16.90
N ILE A 151 -0.43 -5.77 17.66
CA ILE A 151 -0.44 -4.43 17.08
C ILE A 151 1.01 -3.96 17.00
N VAL A 152 1.46 -3.71 15.76
CA VAL A 152 2.85 -3.34 15.47
C VAL A 152 2.92 -2.03 14.70
N ALA A 153 4.06 -1.36 14.77
CA ALA A 153 4.32 -0.14 14.02
C ALA A 153 4.39 -0.42 12.50
N ASP A 154 4.09 0.61 11.71
CA ASP A 154 4.36 0.56 10.27
C ASP A 154 5.87 0.33 10.04
N PRO A 155 6.27 -0.51 9.07
CA PRO A 155 7.69 -0.81 8.82
C PRO A 155 8.52 0.42 8.47
N THR A 156 7.92 1.50 7.99
CA THR A 156 8.63 2.76 7.76
C THR A 156 9.18 3.40 9.04
N LEU A 157 8.65 3.03 10.21
CA LEU A 157 9.15 3.50 11.52
C LEU A 157 10.31 2.64 12.07
N LEU A 158 10.68 1.56 11.38
CA LEU A 158 11.81 0.72 11.76
C LEU A 158 13.13 1.20 11.17
N ILE A 159 13.07 2.14 10.23
CA ILE A 159 14.25 2.70 9.56
C ILE A 159 14.75 3.89 10.37
N ASP A 160 16.03 3.89 10.71
CA ASP A 160 16.69 5.11 11.17
C ASP A 160 16.95 6.02 9.96
N LEU A 161 16.21 7.12 9.87
CA LEU A 161 16.35 8.07 8.78
C LEU A 161 17.66 8.87 8.82
N ASN A 162 18.39 8.81 9.93
CA ASN A 162 19.72 9.42 10.06
C ASN A 162 20.82 8.48 9.58
N ASP A 163 20.49 7.21 9.30
CA ASP A 163 21.44 6.26 8.74
C ASP A 163 21.75 6.61 7.29
N ASP A 164 23.02 6.75 6.94
CA ASP A 164 23.45 6.97 5.55
C ASP A 164 23.04 5.81 4.63
N GLU A 165 22.85 4.60 5.18
CA GLU A 165 22.33 3.44 4.45
C GLU A 165 20.84 3.56 4.11
N ALA A 166 20.09 4.44 4.77
CA ALA A 166 18.69 4.70 4.41
C ALA A 166 18.51 5.23 2.97
N GLY A 167 19.62 5.60 2.33
CA GLY A 167 19.66 5.98 0.92
C GLY A 167 18.87 7.24 0.58
N LEU A 168 18.63 8.07 1.58
CA LEU A 168 17.92 9.34 1.41
C LEU A 168 18.85 10.35 0.73
N GLU A 169 18.38 10.92 -0.38
CA GLU A 169 19.08 12.04 -1.01
C GLU A 169 18.98 13.27 -0.12
N LYS A 170 20.11 13.90 0.17
CA LYS A 170 20.12 15.21 0.84
C LYS A 170 19.56 16.27 -0.11
N VAL A 171 18.46 16.88 0.29
CA VAL A 171 17.83 17.97 -0.46
C VAL A 171 18.32 19.30 0.12
N ASP A 172 18.87 20.15 -0.73
CA ASP A 172 19.23 21.50 -0.33
C ASP A 172 17.96 22.34 -0.14
N LEU A 173 17.60 22.57 1.11
CA LEU A 173 16.42 23.32 1.50
C LEU A 173 16.82 24.67 2.10
N PRO A 174 16.03 25.72 1.89
CA PRO A 174 16.25 27.00 2.57
C PRO A 174 16.13 26.79 4.10
N PRO A 175 16.83 27.61 4.92
CA PRO A 175 16.85 27.45 6.38
C PRO A 175 15.45 27.51 7.03
N GLU A 176 14.52 28.20 6.38
CA GLU A 176 13.12 28.28 6.78
C GLU A 176 12.20 27.90 5.62
N TYR A 177 11.37 26.90 5.82
CA TYR A 177 10.38 26.48 4.81
C TYR A 177 9.12 25.90 5.47
N ILE A 178 8.03 25.91 4.71
CA ILE A 178 6.79 25.22 5.06
C ILE A 178 6.61 24.04 4.12
N LEU A 179 6.71 22.83 4.65
CA LEU A 179 6.40 21.62 3.90
C LEU A 179 4.89 21.39 3.94
N THR A 180 4.26 21.26 2.77
CA THR A 180 2.87 20.85 2.65
C THR A 180 2.75 19.51 1.92
N TYR A 181 2.10 18.56 2.56
CA TYR A 181 1.80 17.27 1.96
C TYR A 181 0.28 17.07 1.95
N VAL A 182 -0.31 16.99 0.77
CA VAL A 182 -1.77 16.91 0.60
C VAL A 182 -2.13 15.64 -0.16
N ILE A 183 -2.87 14.75 0.51
CA ILE A 183 -3.41 13.52 -0.09
C ILE A 183 -4.90 13.73 -0.37
N GLY A 184 -5.32 13.46 -1.61
CA GLY A 184 -6.72 13.52 -2.01
C GLY A 184 -7.18 14.92 -2.43
N SER A 185 -8.26 15.42 -1.84
CA SER A 185 -8.85 16.72 -2.20
C SER A 185 -8.07 17.89 -1.59
N GLN A 186 -7.95 18.96 -2.35
CA GLN A 186 -7.37 20.17 -1.77
C GLN A 186 -8.21 20.69 -0.59
N PRO A 187 -7.58 21.22 0.46
CA PRO A 187 -8.30 21.81 1.58
C PRO A 187 -9.18 22.97 1.14
N LYS A 188 -10.26 23.23 1.88
CA LYS A 188 -11.13 24.39 1.63
C LYS A 188 -10.29 25.67 1.63
N GLY A 189 -10.38 26.45 0.56
CA GLY A 189 -9.58 27.66 0.37
C GLY A 189 -8.21 27.46 -0.29
N GLY A 190 -7.83 26.22 -0.58
CA GLY A 190 -6.58 25.89 -1.27
C GLY A 190 -5.32 25.98 -0.42
N ILE A 191 -4.22 25.47 -0.95
CA ILE A 191 -2.91 25.47 -0.29
C ILE A 191 -2.42 26.89 0.02
N ALA A 192 -2.68 27.84 -0.86
CA ALA A 192 -2.28 29.25 -0.67
C ALA A 192 -2.91 29.89 0.58
N GLN A 193 -4.13 29.50 0.96
CA GLN A 193 -4.76 29.96 2.18
C GLN A 193 -4.16 29.33 3.42
N LEU A 194 -3.81 28.04 3.37
CA LEU A 194 -3.10 27.36 4.46
C LEU A 194 -1.73 28.02 4.71
N ILE A 195 -0.96 28.27 3.67
CA ILE A 195 0.36 28.94 3.78
C ILE A 195 0.21 30.33 4.40
N ARG A 196 -0.78 31.11 3.97
CA ARG A 196 -1.06 32.43 4.57
C ARG A 196 -1.37 32.35 6.07
N ARG A 197 -2.19 31.36 6.49
CA ARG A 197 -2.52 31.16 7.91
C ARG A 197 -1.33 30.68 8.75
N ALA A 198 -0.42 29.93 8.16
CA ALA A 198 0.77 29.45 8.85
C ALA A 198 1.85 30.51 9.01
N ARG A 199 1.79 31.60 8.22
CA ARG A 199 2.73 32.75 8.27
C ARG A 199 2.25 33.90 9.16
N GLY A 200 0.99 33.91 9.53
CA GLY A 200 0.38 34.98 10.36
C GLY A 200 0.16 34.55 11.77
#